data_043c0134284a80e16b3757a47adb02d9
#
_entry.id   043c0134284a80e16b3757a47adb02d9
#
_cell.length_a   1.000
_cell.length_b   1.000
_cell.length_c   1.000
_cell.angle_alpha   90.00
_cell.angle_beta   90.00
_cell.angle_gamma   90.00
#
_symmetry.space_group_name_H-M   'P 1'
#
loop_
_entity.id
_entity.type
_entity.pdbx_description
1 polymer ?
#
loop_
_entity_poly.entity_id
_entity_poly.type
_entity_poly.pdbx_seq_one_letter_code
_entity_poly.pdbx_strand_id
1 'polypeptide(L)'
;MSTEKMLKQFIDEVKEIINTDIFIENSKEKNGLKDNIPLIDIPLDDLTYTVKIPKESNLSLRERNLIRFILKEYLKNKYYLKPDIKNIISKLLNESMSNFEINEAIKNSGFNLDEGISVFSIKLFKEDNVKEIIALIENIDKENIIISKQDKDLLVILYQDNNVKEMNLARIIVDTIETEMFQKIKIGIGSKENILDIKKAYKESLTSLKLGIEYEIAKSIYNYKDLITYRILSTIPKEKLIDIYNSLVKKSFDNLDNSEIKTAMKFIENDLNLSLAARKLYIHRNTLIYRIEKIEKLTRFDLRKFKDALEFKLLLIIYKYLNEKHFG
;
A
#
# COMPACT_ATOMS: atom_id res chain seq x y z
N MET A 1 21.86 -21.82 -9.72
CA MET A 1 21.64 -23.29 -9.80
C MET A 1 20.15 -23.48 -9.98
N SER A 2 19.63 -24.34 -10.87
CA SER A 2 18.18 -24.48 -11.03
C SER A 2 17.57 -25.11 -9.78
N THR A 3 16.33 -24.76 -9.47
CA THR A 3 15.57 -25.24 -8.29
C THR A 3 15.50 -26.77 -8.25
N GLU A 4 15.35 -27.39 -9.40
CA GLU A 4 15.36 -28.85 -9.58
C GLU A 4 16.69 -29.50 -9.16
N LYS A 5 17.83 -28.89 -9.55
CA LYS A 5 19.17 -29.41 -9.22
C LYS A 5 19.43 -29.36 -7.71
N MET A 6 18.94 -28.33 -7.02
CA MET A 6 19.04 -28.21 -5.58
C MET A 6 18.14 -29.21 -4.86
N LEU A 7 16.92 -29.45 -5.36
CA LEU A 7 16.01 -30.47 -4.81
C LEU A 7 16.62 -31.87 -4.93
N LYS A 8 17.21 -32.19 -6.09
CA LYS A 8 17.90 -33.48 -6.29
C LYS A 8 19.07 -33.65 -5.33
N GLN A 9 19.92 -32.62 -5.18
CA GLN A 9 21.06 -32.66 -4.23
C GLN A 9 20.60 -32.91 -2.79
N PHE A 10 19.55 -32.22 -2.36
CA PHE A 10 19.02 -32.42 -1.01
C PHE A 10 18.46 -33.83 -0.78
N ILE A 11 17.76 -34.38 -1.76
CA ILE A 11 17.24 -35.74 -1.67
C ILE A 11 18.37 -36.77 -1.60
N ASP A 12 19.48 -36.52 -2.31
CA ASP A 12 20.67 -37.35 -2.21
C ASP A 12 21.28 -37.30 -0.79
N GLU A 13 21.34 -36.11 -0.16
CA GLU A 13 21.76 -35.99 1.25
C GLU A 13 20.81 -36.74 2.19
N VAL A 14 19.50 -36.65 1.98
CA VAL A 14 18.51 -37.39 2.80
C VAL A 14 18.61 -38.89 2.60
N LYS A 15 18.87 -39.36 1.38
CA LYS A 15 19.13 -40.80 1.10
C LYS A 15 20.28 -41.35 1.93
N GLU A 16 21.39 -40.62 2.01
CA GLU A 16 22.55 -41.04 2.80
C GLU A 16 22.22 -41.14 4.29
N ILE A 17 21.45 -40.17 4.82
CA ILE A 17 21.08 -40.12 6.23
C ILE A 17 20.16 -41.30 6.63
N ILE A 18 19.15 -41.59 5.80
CA ILE A 18 18.13 -42.62 6.12
C ILE A 18 18.47 -44.01 5.60
N ASN A 19 19.56 -44.11 4.85
CA ASN A 19 20.02 -45.35 4.21
C ASN A 19 18.90 -46.10 3.44
N THR A 20 18.09 -45.33 2.72
CA THR A 20 16.95 -45.80 1.94
C THR A 20 16.86 -45.03 0.65
N ASP A 21 16.56 -45.72 -0.46
CA ASP A 21 16.36 -45.07 -1.73
C ASP A 21 15.14 -44.16 -1.73
N ILE A 22 15.30 -42.95 -2.24
CA ILE A 22 14.24 -41.98 -2.47
C ILE A 22 14.21 -41.62 -3.94
N PHE A 23 13.03 -41.58 -4.52
CA PHE A 23 12.82 -41.25 -5.94
C PHE A 23 12.04 -39.96 -6.05
N ILE A 24 12.34 -39.17 -7.10
CA ILE A 24 11.60 -37.98 -7.47
C ILE A 24 10.98 -38.21 -8.84
N GLU A 25 9.70 -37.94 -8.96
CA GLU A 25 8.97 -37.98 -10.24
C GLU A 25 8.30 -36.60 -10.44
N ASN A 26 8.41 -36.05 -11.63
CA ASN A 26 7.70 -34.82 -11.94
C ASN A 26 6.36 -35.10 -12.65
N SER A 27 5.43 -34.16 -12.60
CA SER A 27 4.08 -34.33 -13.12
C SER A 27 4.01 -34.53 -14.66
N LYS A 28 5.09 -34.20 -15.38
CA LYS A 28 5.17 -34.39 -16.86
C LYS A 28 5.82 -35.72 -17.25
N GLU A 29 6.68 -36.28 -16.43
CA GLU A 29 7.39 -37.52 -16.67
C GLU A 29 6.79 -38.67 -15.84
N LYS A 30 5.62 -39.17 -16.24
CA LYS A 30 5.05 -40.37 -15.63
C LYS A 30 5.75 -41.59 -16.14
N ASN A 31 6.98 -41.85 -15.69
CA ASN A 31 7.69 -43.07 -15.95
C ASN A 31 7.50 -44.07 -14.81
N GLY A 32 6.61 -44.97 -14.98
CA GLY A 32 6.60 -46.40 -14.73
C GLY A 32 7.07 -47.00 -13.39
N LEU A 33 7.28 -46.28 -12.31
CA LEU A 33 7.56 -46.84 -10.97
C LEU A 33 6.26 -47.06 -10.18
N LYS A 34 5.46 -48.08 -10.65
CA LYS A 34 4.14 -48.40 -10.08
C LYS A 34 4.17 -48.90 -8.65
N ASP A 35 5.32 -49.32 -8.12
CA ASP A 35 5.43 -49.97 -6.79
C ASP A 35 6.02 -49.05 -5.69
N ASN A 36 6.17 -47.75 -5.91
CA ASN A 36 6.71 -46.85 -4.90
C ASN A 36 5.61 -46.14 -4.14
N ILE A 37 5.85 -45.93 -2.84
CA ILE A 37 4.92 -45.25 -1.93
C ILE A 37 5.19 -43.73 -2.00
N PRO A 38 4.19 -42.88 -2.35
CA PRO A 38 4.37 -41.46 -2.32
C PRO A 38 4.48 -40.94 -0.89
N LEU A 39 5.49 -40.11 -0.63
CA LEU A 39 5.69 -39.45 0.66
C LEU A 39 5.11 -38.06 0.69
N ILE A 40 5.44 -37.24 -0.32
CA ILE A 40 5.04 -35.84 -0.38
C ILE A 40 5.03 -35.33 -1.82
N ASP A 41 4.08 -34.46 -2.12
CA ASP A 41 4.03 -33.70 -3.35
C ASP A 41 4.59 -32.29 -3.13
N ILE A 42 5.48 -31.87 -4.00
CA ILE A 42 6.22 -30.61 -3.94
C ILE A 42 5.89 -29.81 -5.20
N PRO A 43 5.05 -28.78 -5.12
CA PRO A 43 4.85 -27.85 -6.23
C PRO A 43 6.08 -26.95 -6.35
N LEU A 44 6.72 -26.95 -7.52
CA LEU A 44 7.86 -26.10 -7.85
C LEU A 44 7.63 -25.51 -9.24
N ASP A 45 7.58 -24.19 -9.31
CA ASP A 45 7.24 -23.45 -10.53
C ASP A 45 5.91 -23.97 -11.14
N ASP A 46 5.90 -24.37 -12.41
CA ASP A 46 4.71 -24.92 -13.09
C ASP A 46 4.61 -26.47 -13.00
N LEU A 47 5.43 -27.10 -12.16
CA LEU A 47 5.52 -28.56 -12.03
C LEU A 47 5.27 -29.01 -10.59
N THR A 48 4.68 -30.20 -10.44
CA THR A 48 4.61 -30.89 -9.16
C THR A 48 5.58 -32.07 -9.17
N TYR A 49 6.48 -32.10 -8.19
CA TYR A 49 7.41 -33.19 -7.96
C TYR A 49 6.88 -34.06 -6.83
N THR A 50 6.72 -35.36 -7.08
CA THR A 50 6.33 -36.35 -6.06
C THR A 50 7.56 -37.07 -5.56
N VAL A 51 7.83 -36.98 -4.28
CA VAL A 51 8.87 -37.76 -3.59
C VAL A 51 8.30 -39.12 -3.19
N LYS A 52 8.96 -40.21 -3.59
CA LYS A 52 8.52 -41.59 -3.39
C LYS A 52 9.61 -42.42 -2.73
N ILE A 53 9.21 -43.45 -1.96
CA ILE A 53 10.11 -44.46 -1.42
C ILE A 53 9.72 -45.86 -1.95
N PRO A 54 10.65 -46.83 -2.01
CA PRO A 54 10.35 -48.21 -2.42
C PRO A 54 9.31 -48.83 -1.50
N LYS A 55 8.40 -49.61 -2.04
CA LYS A 55 7.41 -50.37 -1.28
C LYS A 55 8.07 -51.41 -0.34
N GLU A 56 9.22 -51.89 -0.76
CA GLU A 56 10.04 -52.87 0.00
C GLU A 56 10.90 -52.22 1.10
N SER A 57 10.84 -50.91 1.25
CA SER A 57 11.56 -50.23 2.33
C SER A 57 11.06 -50.70 3.67
N ASN A 58 11.95 -51.18 4.53
CA ASN A 58 11.64 -51.61 5.93
C ASN A 58 11.27 -50.45 6.86
N LEU A 59 10.92 -49.30 6.32
CA LEU A 59 10.56 -48.11 7.10
C LEU A 59 9.18 -48.28 7.73
N SER A 60 9.12 -48.18 9.06
CA SER A 60 7.88 -48.11 9.81
C SER A 60 7.06 -46.87 9.43
N LEU A 61 5.77 -46.84 9.72
CA LEU A 61 4.90 -45.70 9.51
C LEU A 61 5.43 -44.45 10.24
N ARG A 62 6.08 -44.63 11.40
CA ARG A 62 6.65 -43.56 12.20
C ARG A 62 7.86 -42.90 11.51
N GLU A 63 8.74 -43.70 10.93
CA GLU A 63 9.89 -43.23 10.18
C GLU A 63 9.46 -42.54 8.89
N ARG A 64 8.48 -43.07 8.18
CA ARG A 64 7.90 -42.39 6.96
C ARG A 64 7.31 -41.03 7.33
N ASN A 65 6.60 -40.93 8.45
CA ASN A 65 6.06 -39.64 8.90
C ASN A 65 7.15 -38.66 9.33
N LEU A 66 8.23 -39.15 9.93
CA LEU A 66 9.39 -38.34 10.30
C LEU A 66 10.11 -37.81 9.04
N ILE A 67 10.34 -38.66 8.05
CA ILE A 67 10.94 -38.26 6.76
C ILE A 67 10.05 -37.26 6.07
N ARG A 68 8.74 -37.47 6.03
CA ARG A 68 7.77 -36.50 5.49
C ARG A 68 7.84 -35.16 6.21
N PHE A 69 7.97 -35.19 7.54
CA PHE A 69 8.11 -34.00 8.36
C PHE A 69 9.43 -33.25 8.06
N ILE A 70 10.56 -33.97 8.02
CA ILE A 70 11.88 -33.41 7.71
C ILE A 70 11.89 -32.81 6.30
N LEU A 71 11.36 -33.53 5.31
CA LEU A 71 11.22 -33.01 3.94
C LEU A 71 10.36 -31.78 3.89
N LYS A 72 9.24 -31.76 4.63
CA LYS A 72 8.32 -30.65 4.69
C LYS A 72 8.94 -29.41 5.36
N GLU A 73 9.67 -29.61 6.46
CA GLU A 73 10.37 -28.52 7.15
C GLU A 73 11.59 -28.02 6.36
N TYR A 74 12.34 -28.88 5.73
CA TYR A 74 13.46 -28.47 4.87
C TYR A 74 12.97 -27.70 3.62
N LEU A 75 11.91 -28.20 2.99
CA LEU A 75 11.29 -27.52 1.86
C LEU A 75 10.67 -26.21 2.28
N LYS A 76 10.00 -26.19 3.44
CA LYS A 76 9.50 -24.98 4.07
C LYS A 76 10.64 -23.98 4.32
N ASN A 77 11.77 -24.43 4.80
CA ASN A 77 12.91 -23.58 5.13
C ASN A 77 13.76 -23.15 3.91
N LYS A 78 13.79 -23.87 2.82
CA LYS A 78 14.68 -23.58 1.67
C LYS A 78 13.97 -23.28 0.34
N TYR A 79 12.73 -23.74 0.15
CA TYR A 79 11.99 -23.63 -1.11
C TYR A 79 10.61 -22.99 -0.99
N TYR A 80 9.90 -23.22 0.13
CA TYR A 80 8.66 -22.50 0.43
C TYR A 80 8.91 -21.16 1.11
N LEU A 81 10.18 -20.87 1.43
CA LEU A 81 10.61 -19.66 2.07
C LEU A 81 11.28 -18.64 1.12
N LYS A 82 10.83 -18.51 -0.10
CA LYS A 82 10.16 -17.27 -0.45
C LYS A 82 8.70 -17.54 -0.13
N PRO A 83 8.23 -17.33 1.12
CA PRO A 83 6.81 -17.30 1.34
C PRO A 83 6.29 -16.39 0.26
N ASP A 84 5.16 -16.72 -0.31
CA ASP A 84 4.46 -15.78 -1.17
C ASP A 84 4.23 -14.56 -0.28
N ILE A 85 5.21 -13.64 -0.29
CA ILE A 85 5.27 -12.45 0.56
C ILE A 85 3.97 -11.68 0.36
N LYS A 86 3.36 -11.79 -0.83
CA LYS A 86 2.07 -11.23 -1.18
C LYS A 86 0.94 -11.84 -0.34
N ASN A 87 0.99 -13.16 -0.12
CA ASN A 87 0.06 -13.88 0.76
C ASN A 87 0.29 -13.56 2.25
N ILE A 88 1.55 -13.35 2.63
CA ILE A 88 1.90 -12.96 4.00
C ILE A 88 1.39 -11.56 4.30
N ILE A 89 1.60 -10.60 3.39
CA ILE A 89 1.08 -9.25 3.56
C ILE A 89 -0.44 -9.28 3.73
N SER A 90 -1.16 -10.03 2.89
CA SER A 90 -2.62 -10.18 3.03
C SER A 90 -3.03 -10.76 4.38
N LYS A 91 -2.34 -11.80 4.86
CA LYS A 91 -2.60 -12.40 6.17
C LYS A 91 -2.22 -11.48 7.33
N LEU A 92 -1.11 -10.76 7.21
CA LEU A 92 -0.63 -9.77 8.17
C LEU A 92 -1.61 -8.62 8.33
N LEU A 93 -2.15 -8.13 7.22
CA LEU A 93 -3.10 -7.02 7.20
C LEU A 93 -4.49 -7.45 7.70
N ASN A 94 -4.88 -8.71 7.50
CA ASN A 94 -6.16 -9.28 7.92
C ASN A 94 -6.16 -9.86 9.36
N GLU A 95 -5.16 -9.52 10.17
CA GLU A 95 -5.05 -9.90 11.61
C GLU A 95 -4.99 -11.42 11.87
N SER A 96 -4.71 -12.24 10.87
CA SER A 96 -4.67 -13.71 11.00
C SER A 96 -3.30 -14.27 11.36
N MET A 97 -2.28 -13.43 11.57
CA MET A 97 -0.92 -13.85 11.92
C MET A 97 -0.49 -13.36 13.30
N SER A 98 0.21 -14.21 14.05
CA SER A 98 0.90 -13.85 15.29
C SER A 98 2.15 -13.01 14.98
N ASN A 99 2.64 -12.25 15.97
CA ASN A 99 3.88 -11.48 15.84
C ASN A 99 5.09 -12.37 15.50
N PHE A 100 5.10 -13.62 15.96
CA PHE A 100 6.17 -14.57 15.65
C PHE A 100 6.15 -14.95 14.15
N GLU A 101 4.99 -15.29 13.62
CA GLU A 101 4.84 -15.62 12.19
C GLU A 101 5.17 -14.42 11.30
N ILE A 102 4.84 -13.19 11.73
CA ILE A 102 5.19 -11.95 11.03
C ILE A 102 6.71 -11.79 10.97
N ASN A 103 7.41 -11.93 12.09
CA ASN A 103 8.87 -11.81 12.16
C ASN A 103 9.57 -12.84 11.27
N GLU A 104 9.14 -14.11 11.32
CA GLU A 104 9.67 -15.18 10.47
C GLU A 104 9.48 -14.87 8.98
N ALA A 105 8.29 -14.43 8.64
CA ALA A 105 7.92 -14.12 7.27
C ALA A 105 8.76 -12.99 6.66
N ILE A 106 9.05 -11.96 7.43
CA ILE A 106 9.80 -10.79 6.97
C ILE A 106 11.30 -11.03 7.00
N LYS A 107 11.85 -11.78 7.98
CA LYS A 107 13.25 -12.24 7.92
C LYS A 107 13.57 -12.91 6.59
N ASN A 108 12.62 -13.65 6.05
CA ASN A 108 12.77 -14.36 4.79
C ASN A 108 12.50 -13.50 3.55
N SER A 109 12.00 -12.27 3.72
CA SER A 109 11.69 -11.33 2.63
C SER A 109 12.90 -10.53 2.15
N GLY A 110 13.99 -10.52 2.93
CA GLY A 110 15.15 -9.66 2.68
C GLY A 110 15.04 -8.28 3.34
N PHE A 111 13.90 -7.94 3.97
CA PHE A 111 13.75 -6.69 4.71
C PHE A 111 14.52 -6.76 6.04
N ASN A 112 15.14 -5.64 6.39
CA ASN A 112 15.82 -5.48 7.67
C ASN A 112 14.79 -5.16 8.77
N LEU A 113 14.69 -6.02 9.79
CA LEU A 113 13.72 -5.85 10.89
C LEU A 113 13.97 -4.63 11.76
N ASP A 114 15.23 -4.16 11.79
CA ASP A 114 15.65 -3.01 12.61
C ASP A 114 15.33 -1.67 11.94
N GLU A 115 14.96 -1.69 10.66
CA GLU A 115 14.61 -0.51 9.89
C GLU A 115 13.09 -0.34 9.80
N GLY A 116 12.63 0.91 9.81
CA GLY A 116 11.21 1.21 9.68
C GLY A 116 10.69 0.92 8.26
N ILE A 117 9.46 0.44 8.20
CA ILE A 117 8.74 0.14 6.96
C ILE A 117 7.64 1.15 6.76
N SER A 118 7.55 1.72 5.57
CA SER A 118 6.45 2.58 5.15
C SER A 118 5.41 1.77 4.38
N VAL A 119 4.13 2.04 4.61
CA VAL A 119 3.03 1.36 3.94
C VAL A 119 2.30 2.33 3.02
N PHE A 120 2.13 1.95 1.77
CA PHE A 120 1.36 2.70 0.78
C PHE A 120 0.12 1.90 0.39
N SER A 121 -1.04 2.56 0.40
CA SER A 121 -2.28 2.02 -0.16
C SER A 121 -2.56 2.75 -1.48
N ILE A 122 -2.72 2.01 -2.58
CA ILE A 122 -2.90 2.55 -3.92
C ILE A 122 -4.28 2.19 -4.42
N LYS A 123 -5.10 3.20 -4.72
CA LYS A 123 -6.40 3.05 -5.37
C LYS A 123 -6.25 3.11 -6.87
N LEU A 124 -6.74 2.08 -7.54
CA LEU A 124 -6.90 2.03 -8.98
C LEU A 124 -8.34 2.44 -9.34
N PHE A 125 -8.53 3.21 -10.42
CA PHE A 125 -9.86 3.58 -10.89
C PHE A 125 -10.33 2.73 -12.08
N LYS A 126 -9.43 1.86 -12.61
CA LYS A 126 -9.73 0.84 -13.60
C LYS A 126 -9.11 -0.47 -13.13
N GLU A 127 -9.84 -1.57 -13.31
CA GLU A 127 -9.38 -2.90 -12.93
C GLU A 127 -8.56 -3.58 -14.03
N ASP A 128 -8.43 -2.95 -15.20
CA ASP A 128 -7.68 -3.48 -16.32
C ASP A 128 -6.17 -3.39 -16.07
N ASN A 129 -5.44 -4.39 -16.52
CA ASN A 129 -3.97 -4.39 -16.50
C ASN A 129 -3.30 -4.34 -15.12
N VAL A 130 -3.98 -4.80 -14.05
CA VAL A 130 -3.44 -4.79 -12.67
C VAL A 130 -2.10 -5.53 -12.58
N LYS A 131 -1.93 -6.63 -13.33
CA LYS A 131 -0.66 -7.38 -13.35
C LYS A 131 0.48 -6.56 -13.94
N GLU A 132 0.22 -5.80 -14.98
CA GLU A 132 1.20 -4.92 -15.62
C GLU A 132 1.56 -3.75 -14.71
N ILE A 133 0.58 -3.16 -14.02
CA ILE A 133 0.80 -2.11 -13.01
C ILE A 133 1.70 -2.64 -11.89
N ILE A 134 1.45 -3.85 -11.37
CA ILE A 134 2.28 -4.47 -10.35
C ILE A 134 3.71 -4.65 -10.86
N ALA A 135 3.88 -5.16 -12.08
CA ALA A 135 5.20 -5.36 -12.68
C ALA A 135 5.97 -4.04 -12.88
N LEU A 136 5.28 -2.97 -13.31
CA LEU A 136 5.89 -1.65 -13.43
C LEU A 136 6.36 -1.11 -12.08
N ILE A 137 5.54 -1.22 -11.03
CA ILE A 137 5.91 -0.76 -9.68
C ILE A 137 7.08 -1.59 -9.12
N GLU A 138 7.05 -2.91 -9.27
CA GLU A 138 8.16 -3.79 -8.84
C GLU A 138 9.47 -3.46 -9.56
N ASN A 139 9.42 -3.00 -10.81
CA ASN A 139 10.61 -2.60 -11.57
C ASN A 139 11.22 -1.26 -11.14
N ILE A 140 10.48 -0.40 -10.42
CA ILE A 140 11.00 0.87 -9.91
C ILE A 140 12.09 0.61 -8.86
N ASP A 141 11.85 -0.32 -7.94
CA ASP A 141 12.81 -0.69 -6.90
C ASP A 141 12.54 -2.12 -6.41
N LYS A 142 13.20 -3.10 -7.05
CA LYS A 142 12.97 -4.53 -6.80
C LYS A 142 13.41 -5.00 -5.41
N GLU A 143 14.34 -4.30 -4.79
CA GLU A 143 14.97 -4.72 -3.54
C GLU A 143 14.19 -4.18 -2.34
N ASN A 144 13.61 -2.99 -2.47
CA ASN A 144 13.01 -2.27 -1.36
C ASN A 144 11.47 -2.22 -1.40
N ILE A 145 10.86 -2.75 -2.45
CA ILE A 145 9.40 -2.78 -2.62
C ILE A 145 8.85 -4.20 -2.55
N ILE A 146 7.85 -4.40 -1.71
CA ILE A 146 6.98 -5.58 -1.75
C ILE A 146 5.56 -5.10 -2.02
N ILE A 147 4.94 -5.61 -3.07
CA ILE A 147 3.58 -5.23 -3.48
C ILE A 147 2.62 -6.40 -3.38
N SER A 148 1.43 -6.15 -2.86
CA SER A 148 0.35 -7.12 -2.73
C SER A 148 -0.97 -6.52 -3.20
N LYS A 149 -1.76 -7.32 -3.90
CA LYS A 149 -3.14 -6.97 -4.26
C LYS A 149 -4.05 -7.37 -3.11
N GLN A 150 -4.74 -6.40 -2.51
CA GLN A 150 -5.66 -6.64 -1.40
C GLN A 150 -7.11 -6.77 -1.87
N ASP A 151 -7.49 -5.99 -2.88
CA ASP A 151 -8.82 -6.03 -3.49
C ASP A 151 -8.71 -5.79 -5.00
N LYS A 152 -9.82 -5.81 -5.73
CA LYS A 152 -9.87 -5.61 -7.18
C LYS A 152 -9.17 -4.32 -7.60
N ASP A 153 -9.32 -3.25 -6.82
CA ASP A 153 -8.85 -1.91 -7.11
C ASP A 153 -7.91 -1.33 -6.02
N LEU A 154 -7.43 -2.19 -5.09
CA LEU A 154 -6.55 -1.80 -3.99
C LEU A 154 -5.27 -2.62 -4.01
N LEU A 155 -4.14 -1.92 -4.21
CA LEU A 155 -2.80 -2.46 -4.03
C LEU A 155 -2.19 -1.91 -2.74
N VAL A 156 -1.33 -2.70 -2.10
CA VAL A 156 -0.56 -2.28 -0.93
C VAL A 156 0.91 -2.53 -1.18
N ILE A 157 1.72 -1.53 -0.87
CA ILE A 157 3.18 -1.59 -0.95
C ILE A 157 3.73 -1.50 0.46
N LEU A 158 4.66 -2.40 0.78
CA LEU A 158 5.62 -2.24 1.86
C LEU A 158 6.91 -1.71 1.25
N TYR A 159 7.43 -0.64 1.80
CA TYR A 159 8.64 0.02 1.33
C TYR A 159 9.63 0.24 2.44
N GLN A 160 10.88 -0.16 2.20
CA GLN A 160 11.98 0.01 3.14
C GLN A 160 13.21 0.55 2.41
N ASP A 161 13.45 1.84 2.55
CA ASP A 161 14.68 2.50 2.14
C ASP A 161 14.91 3.73 3.02
N ASN A 162 16.16 3.98 3.40
CA ASN A 162 16.55 5.15 4.17
C ASN A 162 17.05 6.29 3.29
N ASN A 163 17.35 6.03 2.02
CA ASN A 163 17.95 6.99 1.10
C ASN A 163 16.90 7.77 0.31
N VAL A 164 15.78 7.14 -0.04
CA VAL A 164 14.71 7.75 -0.82
C VAL A 164 13.49 8.02 0.07
N LYS A 165 13.06 9.28 0.14
CA LYS A 165 11.88 9.67 0.90
C LYS A 165 10.63 9.05 0.27
N GLU A 166 9.71 8.60 1.11
CA GLU A 166 8.43 7.95 0.73
C GLU A 166 7.63 8.79 -0.28
N MET A 167 7.62 10.12 -0.11
CA MET A 167 6.92 11.03 -1.01
C MET A 167 7.53 11.05 -2.41
N ASN A 168 8.86 10.86 -2.55
CA ASN A 168 9.52 10.81 -3.85
C ASN A 168 9.19 9.51 -4.57
N LEU A 169 9.24 8.37 -3.87
CA LEU A 169 8.81 7.10 -4.44
C LEU A 169 7.35 7.16 -4.90
N ALA A 170 6.45 7.72 -4.07
CA ALA A 170 5.04 7.85 -4.44
C ALA A 170 4.84 8.70 -5.71
N ARG A 171 5.64 9.77 -5.90
CA ARG A 171 5.62 10.57 -7.14
C ARG A 171 6.08 9.75 -8.33
N ILE A 172 7.19 9.03 -8.21
CA ILE A 172 7.71 8.16 -9.28
C ILE A 172 6.65 7.14 -9.68
N ILE A 173 5.98 6.50 -8.71
CA ILE A 173 4.91 5.54 -8.98
C ILE A 173 3.75 6.19 -9.75
N VAL A 174 3.26 7.36 -9.29
CA VAL A 174 2.17 8.09 -9.96
C VAL A 174 2.58 8.44 -11.38
N ASP A 175 3.74 9.08 -11.57
CA ASP A 175 4.23 9.53 -12.86
C ASP A 175 4.43 8.35 -13.83
N THR A 176 4.99 7.21 -13.35
CA THR A 176 5.18 6.01 -14.16
C THR A 176 3.84 5.45 -14.63
N ILE A 177 2.86 5.27 -13.73
CA ILE A 177 1.56 4.69 -14.09
C ILE A 177 0.77 5.64 -15.01
N GLU A 178 0.79 6.95 -14.75
CA GLU A 178 0.10 7.92 -15.60
C GLU A 178 0.73 8.00 -17.01
N THR A 179 2.06 7.85 -17.12
CA THR A 179 2.78 7.91 -18.40
C THR A 179 2.68 6.63 -19.20
N GLU A 180 2.92 5.46 -18.56
CA GLU A 180 3.00 4.17 -19.26
C GLU A 180 1.63 3.52 -19.49
N MET A 181 0.69 3.73 -18.55
CA MET A 181 -0.60 3.06 -18.57
C MET A 181 -1.76 4.01 -18.90
N PHE A 182 -1.53 5.33 -18.96
CA PHE A 182 -2.57 6.35 -19.13
C PHE A 182 -3.71 6.21 -18.12
N GLN A 183 -3.39 5.80 -16.91
CA GLN A 183 -4.34 5.58 -15.82
C GLN A 183 -4.02 6.48 -14.64
N LYS A 184 -5.05 7.09 -14.07
CA LYS A 184 -4.91 7.81 -12.80
C LYS A 184 -4.95 6.83 -11.65
N ILE A 185 -4.10 7.09 -10.65
CA ILE A 185 -4.10 6.37 -9.39
C ILE A 185 -4.08 7.37 -8.24
N LYS A 186 -4.41 6.91 -7.04
CA LYS A 186 -4.25 7.69 -5.81
C LYS A 186 -3.53 6.87 -4.76
N ILE A 187 -2.64 7.51 -4.02
CA ILE A 187 -1.77 6.87 -3.04
C ILE A 187 -1.97 7.50 -1.67
N GLY A 188 -2.29 6.67 -0.67
CA GLY A 188 -2.24 7.02 0.74
C GLY A 188 -0.97 6.44 1.38
N ILE A 189 -0.22 7.27 2.12
CA ILE A 189 1.02 6.88 2.80
C ILE A 189 0.77 6.91 4.29
N GLY A 190 1.05 5.78 4.98
CA GLY A 190 1.06 5.68 6.44
C GLY A 190 2.38 6.16 7.05
N SER A 191 2.49 6.12 8.37
CA SER A 191 3.75 6.40 9.07
C SER A 191 4.77 5.32 8.76
N LYS A 192 6.06 5.68 8.88
CA LYS A 192 7.14 4.70 8.88
C LYS A 192 7.19 4.07 10.28
N GLU A 193 6.96 2.78 10.35
CA GLU A 193 6.84 2.03 11.61
C GLU A 193 7.72 0.78 11.59
N ASN A 194 8.00 0.25 12.78
CA ASN A 194 8.60 -1.07 12.90
C ASN A 194 7.64 -2.14 12.39
N ILE A 195 8.18 -3.30 12.06
CA ILE A 195 7.38 -4.41 11.54
C ILE A 195 6.22 -4.82 12.44
N LEU A 196 6.39 -4.77 13.75
CA LEU A 196 5.34 -5.11 14.72
C LEU A 196 4.15 -4.15 14.67
N ASP A 197 4.39 -2.92 14.24
CA ASP A 197 3.40 -1.84 14.12
C ASP A 197 2.91 -1.63 12.67
N ILE A 198 3.28 -2.52 11.74
CA ILE A 198 2.94 -2.40 10.32
C ILE A 198 1.43 -2.32 10.07
N LYS A 199 0.63 -2.99 10.92
CA LYS A 199 -0.84 -2.90 10.88
C LYS A 199 -1.34 -1.48 11.13
N LYS A 200 -0.67 -0.75 12.04
CA LYS A 200 -0.95 0.67 12.29
C LYS A 200 -0.64 1.49 11.05
N ALA A 201 0.57 1.32 10.47
CA ALA A 201 0.97 2.01 9.25
C ALA A 201 0.00 1.73 8.08
N TYR A 202 -0.51 0.51 7.97
CA TYR A 202 -1.52 0.17 6.97
C TYR A 202 -2.86 0.87 7.21
N LYS A 203 -3.38 0.83 8.43
CA LYS A 203 -4.62 1.57 8.79
C LYS A 203 -4.48 3.07 8.52
N GLU A 204 -3.32 3.64 8.78
CA GLU A 204 -2.99 5.02 8.48
C GLU A 204 -2.94 5.30 6.97
N SER A 205 -2.34 4.41 6.18
CA SER A 205 -2.29 4.57 4.71
C SER A 205 -3.68 4.50 4.08
N LEU A 206 -4.55 3.60 4.54
CA LEU A 206 -5.96 3.54 4.12
C LEU A 206 -6.74 4.78 4.53
N THR A 207 -6.51 5.27 5.75
CA THR A 207 -7.14 6.50 6.24
C THR A 207 -6.71 7.69 5.39
N SER A 208 -5.42 7.78 5.06
CA SER A 208 -4.87 8.83 4.19
C SER A 208 -5.50 8.81 2.81
N LEU A 209 -5.60 7.63 2.22
CA LEU A 209 -6.21 7.42 0.93
C LEU A 209 -7.69 7.83 0.94
N LYS A 210 -8.46 7.36 1.92
CA LYS A 210 -9.87 7.69 2.11
C LYS A 210 -10.08 9.19 2.25
N LEU A 211 -9.42 9.81 3.23
CA LEU A 211 -9.57 11.25 3.51
C LEU A 211 -9.06 12.12 2.35
N GLY A 212 -7.98 11.69 1.70
CA GLY A 212 -7.45 12.40 0.55
C GLY A 212 -8.41 12.38 -0.63
N ILE A 213 -9.05 11.24 -0.92
CA ILE A 213 -10.08 11.14 -1.95
C ILE A 213 -11.29 11.99 -1.57
N GLU A 214 -11.69 11.95 -0.32
CA GLU A 214 -12.90 12.59 0.21
C GLU A 214 -12.79 14.12 0.28
N TYR A 215 -11.60 14.66 0.57
CA TYR A 215 -11.42 16.11 0.84
C TYR A 215 -10.46 16.83 -0.13
N GLU A 216 -9.55 16.11 -0.79
CA GLU A 216 -8.51 16.70 -1.65
C GLU A 216 -8.44 16.05 -3.03
N ILE A 217 -9.55 15.98 -3.75
CA ILE A 217 -9.72 15.26 -5.03
C ILE A 217 -8.62 15.60 -6.06
N ALA A 218 -8.11 16.83 -6.07
CA ALA A 218 -7.11 17.29 -7.04
C ALA A 218 -5.70 16.69 -6.83
N LYS A 219 -5.40 16.11 -5.67
CA LYS A 219 -4.10 15.49 -5.39
C LYS A 219 -4.13 14.01 -5.71
N SER A 220 -2.96 13.45 -6.05
CA SER A 220 -2.78 12.00 -6.25
C SER A 220 -2.10 11.31 -5.07
N ILE A 221 -1.43 12.07 -4.17
CA ILE A 221 -0.64 11.51 -3.06
C ILE A 221 -1.05 12.18 -1.76
N TYR A 222 -1.31 11.37 -0.74
CA TYR A 222 -1.79 11.78 0.58
C TYR A 222 -0.93 11.16 1.68
N ASN A 223 -0.23 11.99 2.46
CA ASN A 223 0.55 11.51 3.59
C ASN A 223 -0.25 11.68 4.89
N TYR A 224 -0.31 10.64 5.71
CA TYR A 224 -1.06 10.64 6.98
C TYR A 224 -0.69 11.80 7.91
N LYS A 225 0.60 12.17 7.95
CA LYS A 225 1.11 13.26 8.78
C LYS A 225 0.56 14.63 8.36
N ASP A 226 0.27 14.81 7.07
CA ASP A 226 -0.17 16.08 6.50
C ASP A 226 -1.70 16.26 6.59
N LEU A 227 -2.44 15.23 7.00
CA LEU A 227 -3.90 15.19 6.99
C LEU A 227 -4.53 15.46 8.37
N ILE A 228 -3.81 16.07 9.31
CA ILE A 228 -4.28 16.24 10.69
C ILE A 228 -5.65 16.95 10.78
N THR A 229 -5.85 18.00 9.99
CA THR A 229 -7.13 18.75 9.96
C THR A 229 -8.28 17.87 9.48
N TYR A 230 -8.07 17.11 8.42
CA TYR A 230 -9.08 16.21 7.86
C TYR A 230 -9.38 15.04 8.79
N ARG A 231 -8.38 14.53 9.50
CA ARG A 231 -8.54 13.48 10.52
C ARG A 231 -9.41 13.98 11.69
N ILE A 232 -9.18 15.19 12.16
CA ILE A 232 -10.01 15.80 13.20
C ILE A 232 -11.46 15.98 12.70
N LEU A 233 -11.64 16.54 11.50
CA LEU A 233 -12.98 16.74 10.93
C LEU A 233 -13.72 15.42 10.69
N SER A 234 -13.03 14.37 10.30
CA SER A 234 -13.63 13.05 10.06
C SER A 234 -14.17 12.37 11.34
N THR A 235 -13.80 12.83 12.52
CA THR A 235 -14.38 12.34 13.79
C THR A 235 -15.73 12.99 14.11
N ILE A 236 -16.11 14.06 13.40
CA ILE A 236 -17.36 14.77 13.61
C ILE A 236 -18.45 14.16 12.72
N PRO A 237 -19.61 13.76 13.27
CA PRO A 237 -20.71 13.26 12.46
C PRO A 237 -21.14 14.24 11.36
N LYS A 238 -21.46 13.72 10.17
CA LYS A 238 -21.80 14.54 8.98
C LYS A 238 -22.95 15.51 9.27
N GLU A 239 -23.94 15.09 10.03
CA GLU A 239 -25.10 15.91 10.42
C GLU A 239 -24.64 17.16 11.19
N LYS A 240 -23.70 17.02 12.12
CA LYS A 240 -23.14 18.16 12.87
C LYS A 240 -22.32 19.09 11.98
N LEU A 241 -21.58 18.57 11.01
CA LEU A 241 -20.88 19.40 10.02
C LEU A 241 -21.87 20.21 9.17
N ILE A 242 -23.01 19.60 8.78
CA ILE A 242 -24.09 20.29 8.07
C ILE A 242 -24.69 21.41 8.93
N ASP A 243 -24.95 21.16 10.22
CA ASP A 243 -25.48 22.17 11.12
C ASP A 243 -24.53 23.36 11.30
N ILE A 244 -23.22 23.08 11.49
CA ILE A 244 -22.19 24.11 11.57
C ILE A 244 -22.16 24.95 10.29
N TYR A 245 -22.12 24.30 9.14
CA TYR A 245 -22.09 24.97 7.84
C TYR A 245 -23.34 25.85 7.63
N ASN A 246 -24.52 25.31 7.86
CA ASN A 246 -25.79 26.03 7.66
C ASN A 246 -25.93 27.23 8.61
N SER A 247 -25.52 27.07 9.86
CA SER A 247 -25.67 28.13 10.88
C SER A 247 -24.68 29.29 10.68
N LEU A 248 -23.47 29.03 10.19
CA LEU A 248 -22.41 30.00 10.14
C LEU A 248 -22.22 30.66 8.77
N VAL A 249 -22.33 29.91 7.68
CA VAL A 249 -21.74 30.41 6.42
C VAL A 249 -22.49 30.09 5.13
N LYS A 250 -23.54 29.29 5.14
CA LYS A 250 -24.20 28.82 3.91
C LYS A 250 -24.45 29.94 2.89
N LYS A 251 -25.09 31.04 3.32
CA LYS A 251 -25.39 32.17 2.43
C LYS A 251 -24.16 32.88 1.90
N SER A 252 -23.05 32.90 2.64
CA SER A 252 -21.83 33.61 2.30
C SER A 252 -20.96 32.83 1.33
N PHE A 253 -20.81 31.51 1.56
CA PHE A 253 -19.98 30.65 0.73
C PHE A 253 -20.63 30.27 -0.60
N ASP A 254 -21.97 30.15 -0.63
CA ASP A 254 -22.71 29.89 -1.87
C ASP A 254 -22.58 31.06 -2.89
N ASN A 255 -22.15 32.25 -2.43
CA ASN A 255 -21.88 33.40 -3.29
C ASN A 255 -20.43 33.49 -3.79
N LEU A 256 -19.55 32.58 -3.34
CA LEU A 256 -18.17 32.53 -3.83
C LEU A 256 -18.09 31.76 -5.14
N ASP A 257 -17.42 32.34 -6.11
CA ASP A 257 -17.09 31.62 -7.35
C ASP A 257 -15.82 30.76 -7.20
N ASN A 258 -15.57 29.87 -8.15
CA ASN A 258 -14.40 29.00 -8.17
C ASN A 258 -13.07 29.76 -8.15
N SER A 259 -13.01 30.97 -8.74
CA SER A 259 -11.82 31.80 -8.75
C SER A 259 -11.51 32.37 -7.38
N GLU A 260 -12.53 32.76 -6.62
CA GLU A 260 -12.41 33.26 -5.24
C GLU A 260 -12.00 32.14 -4.29
N ILE A 261 -12.64 30.98 -4.40
CA ILE A 261 -12.27 29.78 -3.63
C ILE A 261 -10.80 29.39 -3.89
N LYS A 262 -10.38 29.34 -5.15
CA LYS A 262 -8.99 29.05 -5.54
C LYS A 262 -8.03 30.13 -5.02
N THR A 263 -8.44 31.38 -5.04
CA THR A 263 -7.64 32.50 -4.55
C THR A 263 -7.43 32.40 -3.03
N ALA A 264 -8.51 32.17 -2.26
CA ALA A 264 -8.46 31.98 -0.82
C ALA A 264 -7.56 30.81 -0.43
N MET A 265 -7.75 29.65 -1.06
CA MET A 265 -6.92 28.46 -0.83
C MET A 265 -5.44 28.75 -1.07
N LYS A 266 -5.10 29.32 -2.24
CA LYS A 266 -3.70 29.64 -2.57
C LYS A 266 -3.08 30.68 -1.66
N PHE A 267 -3.85 31.64 -1.17
CA PHE A 267 -3.37 32.62 -0.23
C PHE A 267 -3.07 31.99 1.15
N ILE A 268 -3.97 31.14 1.64
CA ILE A 268 -3.80 30.41 2.91
C ILE A 268 -2.66 29.39 2.83
N GLU A 269 -2.56 28.64 1.73
CA GLU A 269 -1.49 27.65 1.47
C GLU A 269 -0.09 28.26 1.38
N ASN A 270 0.01 29.55 1.14
CA ASN A 270 1.27 30.29 1.08
C ASN A 270 1.45 31.24 2.27
N ASP A 271 1.00 30.81 3.46
CA ASP A 271 1.19 31.48 4.75
C ASP A 271 0.75 32.94 4.76
N LEU A 272 -0.36 33.25 4.08
CA LEU A 272 -0.93 34.58 3.92
C LEU A 272 0.03 35.59 3.27
N ASN A 273 0.99 35.08 2.48
CA ASN A 273 1.96 35.89 1.75
C ASN A 273 1.39 36.32 0.38
N LEU A 274 1.00 37.61 0.28
CA LEU A 274 0.42 38.20 -0.92
C LEU A 274 1.30 38.01 -2.18
N SER A 275 2.61 38.27 -2.06
CA SER A 275 3.51 38.20 -3.23
C SER A 275 3.72 36.77 -3.72
N LEU A 276 3.85 35.81 -2.80
CA LEU A 276 4.01 34.42 -3.13
C LEU A 276 2.73 33.81 -3.71
N ALA A 277 1.59 34.11 -3.11
CA ALA A 277 0.29 33.64 -3.57
C ALA A 277 -0.06 34.21 -4.97
N ALA A 278 0.19 35.50 -5.19
CA ALA A 278 -0.03 36.13 -6.50
C ALA A 278 0.81 35.46 -7.62
N ARG A 279 2.10 35.21 -7.34
CA ARG A 279 2.98 34.48 -8.26
C ARG A 279 2.48 33.05 -8.54
N LYS A 280 2.03 32.32 -7.52
CA LYS A 280 1.48 30.97 -7.69
C LYS A 280 0.14 30.92 -8.42
N LEU A 281 -0.61 32.03 -8.41
CA LEU A 281 -1.86 32.20 -9.15
C LEU A 281 -1.65 32.80 -10.55
N TYR A 282 -0.40 33.18 -10.90
CA TYR A 282 -0.06 33.87 -12.14
C TYR A 282 -0.86 35.18 -12.36
N ILE A 283 -1.08 35.95 -11.25
CA ILE A 283 -1.77 37.25 -11.29
C ILE A 283 -0.92 38.34 -10.66
N HIS A 284 -1.26 39.61 -10.96
CA HIS A 284 -0.62 40.74 -10.27
C HIS A 284 -1.04 40.83 -8.81
N ARG A 285 -0.13 41.28 -7.94
CA ARG A 285 -0.39 41.44 -6.50
C ARG A 285 -1.64 42.28 -6.20
N ASN A 286 -1.87 43.35 -6.92
CA ASN A 286 -3.05 44.20 -6.74
C ASN A 286 -4.35 43.47 -7.07
N THR A 287 -4.34 42.60 -8.10
CA THR A 287 -5.48 41.73 -8.43
C THR A 287 -5.78 40.76 -7.30
N LEU A 288 -4.74 40.22 -6.66
CA LEU A 288 -4.92 39.35 -5.48
C LEU A 288 -5.54 40.12 -4.33
N ILE A 289 -5.04 41.31 -4.03
CA ILE A 289 -5.59 42.18 -2.96
C ILE A 289 -7.08 42.44 -3.20
N TYR A 290 -7.43 42.87 -4.41
CA TYR A 290 -8.84 43.08 -4.79
C TYR A 290 -9.71 41.83 -4.58
N ARG A 291 -9.22 40.67 -4.97
CA ARG A 291 -9.97 39.42 -4.76
C ARG A 291 -10.13 39.06 -3.27
N ILE A 292 -9.11 39.28 -2.44
CA ILE A 292 -9.18 39.06 -0.99
C ILE A 292 -10.20 40.01 -0.36
N GLU A 293 -10.20 41.30 -0.75
CA GLU A 293 -11.18 42.28 -0.30
C GLU A 293 -12.62 41.93 -0.73
N LYS A 294 -12.77 41.37 -1.94
CA LYS A 294 -14.06 40.85 -2.40
C LYS A 294 -14.54 39.69 -1.56
N ILE A 295 -13.65 38.71 -1.24
CA ILE A 295 -13.95 37.58 -0.36
C ILE A 295 -14.36 38.08 1.02
N GLU A 296 -13.65 39.07 1.60
CA GLU A 296 -13.98 39.69 2.88
C GLU A 296 -15.38 40.31 2.86
N LYS A 297 -15.74 41.05 1.81
CA LYS A 297 -17.08 41.65 1.67
C LYS A 297 -18.19 40.59 1.59
N LEU A 298 -17.94 39.47 0.91
CA LEU A 298 -18.93 38.39 0.72
C LEU A 298 -19.07 37.54 1.98
N THR A 299 -17.96 37.27 2.67
CA THR A 299 -17.93 36.26 3.75
C THR A 299 -17.76 36.85 5.14
N ARG A 300 -17.34 38.09 5.25
CA ARG A 300 -16.94 38.78 6.49
C ARG A 300 -15.66 38.25 7.14
N PHE A 301 -14.92 37.37 6.47
CA PHE A 301 -13.61 36.91 6.93
C PHE A 301 -12.51 37.72 6.25
N ASP A 302 -11.74 38.48 7.07
CA ASP A 302 -10.52 39.14 6.59
C ASP A 302 -9.36 38.11 6.54
N LEU A 303 -9.13 37.49 5.39
CA LEU A 303 -8.12 36.44 5.23
C LEU A 303 -6.68 36.89 5.54
N ARG A 304 -6.42 38.21 5.69
CA ARG A 304 -5.12 38.74 6.13
C ARG A 304 -4.89 38.54 7.63
N LYS A 305 -5.95 38.26 8.40
CA LYS A 305 -5.89 37.93 9.82
C LYS A 305 -5.85 36.44 10.00
N PHE A 306 -4.86 35.92 10.74
CA PHE A 306 -4.68 34.49 10.95
C PHE A 306 -5.94 33.79 11.49
N LYS A 307 -6.62 34.38 12.45
CA LYS A 307 -7.86 33.81 13.01
C LYS A 307 -8.92 33.62 11.94
N ASP A 308 -9.21 34.64 11.17
CA ASP A 308 -10.24 34.59 10.12
C ASP A 308 -9.86 33.64 9.01
N ALA A 309 -8.58 33.61 8.63
CA ALA A 309 -8.06 32.68 7.63
C ALA A 309 -8.16 31.22 8.07
N LEU A 310 -7.92 30.94 9.36
CA LEU A 310 -8.07 29.60 9.94
C LEU A 310 -9.53 29.15 9.94
N GLU A 311 -10.43 29.97 10.43
CA GLU A 311 -11.87 29.70 10.46
C GLU A 311 -12.41 29.49 9.04
N PHE A 312 -12.05 30.39 8.12
CA PHE A 312 -12.42 30.28 6.71
C PHE A 312 -11.92 28.98 6.08
N LYS A 313 -10.67 28.57 6.33
CA LYS A 313 -10.10 27.32 5.84
C LYS A 313 -10.90 26.11 6.32
N LEU A 314 -11.23 26.03 7.60
CA LEU A 314 -12.01 24.92 8.16
C LEU A 314 -13.40 24.86 7.52
N LEU A 315 -14.08 26.00 7.43
CA LEU A 315 -15.41 26.08 6.83
C LEU A 315 -15.37 25.74 5.32
N LEU A 316 -14.32 26.14 4.62
CA LEU A 316 -14.15 25.80 3.21
C LEU A 316 -13.90 24.30 2.99
N ILE A 317 -13.19 23.63 3.89
CA ILE A 317 -13.04 22.17 3.87
C ILE A 317 -14.40 21.50 4.05
N ILE A 318 -15.19 21.93 5.02
CA ILE A 318 -16.55 21.44 5.27
C ILE A 318 -17.43 21.69 4.04
N TYR A 319 -17.39 22.90 3.48
CA TYR A 319 -18.13 23.25 2.27
C TYR A 319 -17.83 22.30 1.12
N LYS A 320 -16.56 22.06 0.82
CA LYS A 320 -16.14 21.13 -0.23
C LYS A 320 -16.64 19.71 0.03
N TYR A 321 -16.46 19.21 1.25
CA TYR A 321 -16.92 17.89 1.65
C TYR A 321 -18.43 17.68 1.48
N LEU A 322 -19.22 18.71 1.81
CA LEU A 322 -20.69 18.64 1.68
C LEU A 322 -21.18 18.79 0.24
N ASN A 323 -20.40 19.43 -0.63
CA ASN A 323 -20.77 19.75 -2.01
C ASN A 323 -20.00 18.95 -3.06
N GLU A 324 -19.42 17.79 -2.70
CA GLU A 324 -18.58 16.96 -3.59
C GLU A 324 -19.15 16.65 -4.97
N LYS A 325 -20.48 16.75 -5.16
CA LYS A 325 -21.12 16.53 -6.46
C LYS A 325 -20.91 17.65 -7.50
N HIS A 326 -20.28 18.78 -7.11
CA HIS A 326 -20.17 19.96 -7.97
C HIS A 326 -18.73 20.28 -8.43
N PHE A 327 -17.71 19.54 -7.98
CA PHE A 327 -16.30 19.83 -8.27
C PHE A 327 -15.56 18.69 -9.01
N GLY A 328 -16.28 17.74 -9.59
CA GLY A 328 -15.75 16.63 -10.40
C GLY A 328 -15.67 16.98 -11.88
#